data_3063c487092a420498fdd776aded267b
#
_entry.id   3063c487092a420498fdd776aded267b
#
_cell.length_a   1.000
_cell.length_b   1.000
_cell.length_c   1.000
_cell.angle_alpha   90.00
_cell.angle_beta   90.00
_cell.angle_gamma   90.00
#
_symmetry.space_group_name_H-M   'P 1'
#
loop_
_entity.id
_entity.type
_entity.pdbx_description
1 polymer ?
#
loop_
_entity_poly.entity_id
_entity_poly.type
_entity_poly.pdbx_seq_one_letter_code
_entity_poly.pdbx_strand_id
1 'polypeptide(L)'
;MKPYVCVVGAVNLDICGRPEKKLIFRDSNPGAVTLTPGGVGRNIAHDLRLLGVEVKFLTAFGGDSHAQLLRNDCVELGMDLGCALDVPGGRTSTYLYITDERGEMQLGLSDTDISLSLIHI
;
A
#
# COMPACT_ATOMS: atom_id res chain seq x y z
N MET A 1 11.23 -21.78 -18.78
CA MET A 1 10.64 -20.85 -17.77
C MET A 1 11.76 -20.14 -17.02
N LYS A 2 11.69 -18.84 -16.94
CA LYS A 2 12.66 -18.09 -16.13
C LYS A 2 12.41 -18.30 -14.64
N PRO A 3 13.45 -18.41 -13.83
CA PRO A 3 13.29 -18.42 -12.38
C PRO A 3 12.60 -17.14 -11.91
N TYR A 4 11.79 -17.25 -10.89
CA TYR A 4 11.11 -16.11 -10.29
C TYR A 4 11.03 -16.28 -8.78
N VAL A 5 10.82 -15.17 -8.08
CA VAL A 5 10.52 -15.16 -6.65
C VAL A 5 9.04 -14.85 -6.49
N CYS A 6 8.35 -15.65 -5.69
CA CYS A 6 6.98 -15.35 -5.29
C CYS A 6 7.01 -14.62 -3.95
N VAL A 7 6.52 -13.39 -3.95
CA VAL A 7 6.38 -12.61 -2.73
C VAL A 7 4.93 -12.71 -2.28
N VAL A 8 4.71 -13.16 -1.06
CA VAL A 8 3.38 -13.21 -0.44
C VAL A 8 3.34 -12.19 0.68
N GLY A 9 2.48 -11.19 0.56
CA GLY A 9 2.43 -10.15 1.58
C GLY A 9 1.50 -9.01 1.23
N ALA A 10 1.57 -7.97 2.05
CA ALA A 10 0.66 -6.84 1.97
C ALA A 10 1.08 -5.81 0.93
N VAL A 11 0.08 -5.20 0.33
CA VAL A 11 0.18 -3.96 -0.43
C VAL A 11 -0.77 -2.96 0.23
N ASN A 12 -0.29 -1.75 0.48
CA ASN A 12 -1.08 -0.71 1.14
C ASN A 12 -1.02 0.58 0.33
N LEU A 13 -2.09 1.37 0.43
CA LEU A 13 -2.01 2.78 0.08
C LEU A 13 -1.75 3.56 1.35
N ASP A 14 -0.60 4.23 1.41
CA ASP A 14 -0.23 5.07 2.53
C ASP A 14 -0.72 6.49 2.27
N ILE A 15 -1.54 7.01 3.15
CA ILE A 15 -2.14 8.34 3.06
C ILE A 15 -1.56 9.18 4.19
N CYS A 16 -0.74 10.17 3.83
CA CYS A 16 -0.08 11.05 4.80
C CYS A 16 -0.67 12.44 4.76
N GLY A 17 -1.13 12.93 5.90
CA GLY A 17 -1.50 14.33 6.09
C GLY A 17 -0.42 15.07 6.87
N ARG A 18 0.07 16.19 6.33
CA ARG A 18 1.06 17.05 6.99
C ARG A 18 0.59 18.49 7.00
N PRO A 19 0.44 19.11 8.18
CA PRO A 19 0.01 20.50 8.27
C PRO A 19 1.11 21.47 7.85
N GLU A 20 0.71 22.64 7.34
CA GLU A 20 1.65 23.72 6.98
C GLU A 20 2.23 24.42 8.19
N LYS A 21 1.46 24.47 9.27
CA LYS A 21 1.80 25.15 10.53
C LYS A 21 1.67 24.17 11.68
N LYS A 22 1.93 24.62 12.88
CA LYS A 22 1.78 23.83 14.10
C LYS A 22 0.42 23.13 14.12
N LEU A 23 0.43 21.81 14.31
CA LEU A 23 -0.79 21.00 14.35
C LEU A 23 -1.67 21.42 15.53
N ILE A 24 -2.96 21.65 15.23
CA ILE A 24 -3.98 21.94 16.23
C ILE A 24 -4.95 20.76 16.26
N PHE A 25 -4.98 20.07 17.38
CA PHE A 25 -5.90 18.94 17.57
C PHE A 25 -7.35 19.44 17.62
N ARG A 26 -8.27 18.60 17.12
CA ARG A 26 -9.71 18.87 17.10
C ARG A 26 -10.08 20.08 16.24
N ASP A 27 -9.27 20.34 15.23
CA ASP A 27 -9.49 21.45 14.30
C ASP A 27 -9.14 21.02 12.89
N SER A 28 -9.53 21.84 11.92
CA SER A 28 -9.12 21.67 10.53
C SER A 28 -7.79 22.39 10.31
N ASN A 29 -6.81 21.64 9.84
CA ASN A 29 -5.47 22.17 9.62
C ASN A 29 -5.20 22.22 8.11
N PRO A 30 -4.91 23.39 7.54
CA PRO A 30 -4.42 23.45 6.16
C PRO A 30 -3.10 22.71 6.03
N GLY A 31 -2.96 21.96 4.97
CA GLY A 31 -1.75 21.14 4.77
C GLY A 31 -1.79 20.37 3.46
N ALA A 32 -0.89 19.43 3.34
CA ALA A 32 -0.80 18.56 2.18
C ALA A 32 -1.21 17.14 2.53
N VAL A 33 -1.93 16.49 1.61
CA VAL A 33 -2.25 15.07 1.69
C VAL A 33 -1.56 14.38 0.53
N THR A 34 -0.74 13.38 0.85
CA THR A 34 0.00 12.60 -0.15
C THR A 34 -0.41 11.13 -0.10
N LEU A 35 -0.43 10.51 -1.27
CA LEU A 35 -0.75 9.09 -1.45
C LEU A 35 0.50 8.39 -1.95
N THR A 36 0.91 7.31 -1.28
CA THR A 36 2.11 6.57 -1.66
C THR A 36 1.84 5.07 -1.57
N PRO A 37 2.14 4.30 -2.64
CA PRO A 37 2.09 2.85 -2.54
C PRO A 37 3.08 2.35 -1.51
N GLY A 38 2.67 1.40 -0.68
CA GLY A 38 3.48 0.85 0.39
C GLY A 38 3.12 -0.60 0.69
N GLY A 39 3.45 -1.01 1.89
CA GLY A 39 3.31 -2.38 2.35
C GLY A 39 4.62 -3.15 2.25
N VAL A 40 4.92 -3.95 3.26
CA VAL A 40 6.20 -4.68 3.33
C VAL A 40 6.37 -5.61 2.13
N GLY A 41 5.32 -6.36 1.77
CA GLY A 41 5.37 -7.27 0.62
C GLY A 41 5.62 -6.51 -0.68
N ARG A 42 4.89 -5.43 -0.91
CA ARG A 42 5.08 -4.58 -2.10
C ARG A 42 6.50 -4.01 -2.16
N ASN A 43 7.04 -3.56 -1.05
CA ASN A 43 8.37 -2.96 -1.02
C ASN A 43 9.47 -4.00 -1.28
N ILE A 44 9.33 -5.22 -0.75
CA ILE A 44 10.24 -6.32 -1.05
C ILE A 44 10.19 -6.69 -2.54
N ALA A 45 8.98 -6.79 -3.10
CA ALA A 45 8.80 -7.09 -4.52
C ALA A 45 9.43 -6.00 -5.40
N HIS A 46 9.28 -4.74 -5.03
CA HIS A 46 9.89 -3.61 -5.73
C HIS A 46 11.42 -3.71 -5.71
N ASP A 47 12.01 -3.95 -4.54
CA ASP A 47 13.46 -4.07 -4.41
C ASP A 47 13.99 -5.23 -5.26
N LEU A 48 13.30 -6.36 -5.28
CA LEU A 48 13.68 -7.51 -6.13
C LEU A 48 13.62 -7.13 -7.61
N ARG A 49 12.61 -6.38 -8.04
CA ARG A 49 12.52 -5.91 -9.42
C ARG A 49 13.68 -4.96 -9.78
N LEU A 50 14.07 -4.10 -8.86
CA LEU A 50 15.23 -3.22 -9.07
C LEU A 50 16.53 -4.01 -9.24
N LEU A 51 16.61 -5.19 -8.63
CA LEU A 51 17.74 -6.12 -8.78
C LEU A 51 17.65 -7.00 -10.03
N GLY A 52 16.63 -6.81 -10.85
CA GLY A 52 16.43 -7.59 -12.08
C GLY A 52 15.81 -8.98 -11.88
N VAL A 53 15.24 -9.25 -10.70
CA VAL A 53 14.60 -10.53 -10.40
C VAL A 53 13.16 -10.53 -10.92
N GLU A 54 12.75 -11.62 -11.58
CA GLU A 54 11.35 -11.83 -11.92
C GLU A 54 10.53 -12.06 -10.65
N VAL A 55 9.42 -11.33 -10.48
CA VAL A 55 8.59 -11.39 -9.28
C VAL A 55 7.15 -11.68 -9.62
N LYS A 56 6.59 -12.68 -8.94
CA LYS A 56 5.14 -12.89 -8.83
C LYS A 56 4.72 -12.36 -7.46
N PHE A 57 3.79 -11.43 -7.43
CA PHE A 57 3.33 -10.82 -6.18
C PHE A 57 1.93 -11.32 -5.84
N LEU A 58 1.85 -12.10 -4.78
CA LEU A 58 0.61 -12.67 -4.27
C LEU A 58 0.16 -11.82 -3.09
N THR A 59 -0.88 -11.03 -3.32
CA THR A 59 -1.43 -10.07 -2.38
C THR A 59 -2.96 -10.02 -2.55
N ALA A 60 -3.64 -9.17 -1.82
CA ALA A 60 -5.08 -9.02 -1.91
C ALA A 60 -5.47 -7.59 -2.25
N PHE A 61 -6.41 -7.45 -3.19
CA PHE A 61 -6.98 -6.16 -3.60
C PHE A 61 -8.49 -6.17 -3.37
N GLY A 62 -9.02 -5.05 -2.93
CA GLY A 62 -10.46 -4.84 -2.84
C GLY A 62 -11.07 -4.41 -4.17
N GLY A 63 -12.37 -4.14 -4.16
CA GLY A 63 -13.10 -3.67 -5.35
C GLY A 63 -13.27 -2.16 -5.38
N ASP A 64 -12.23 -1.40 -5.14
CA ASP A 64 -12.27 0.05 -5.01
C ASP A 64 -11.23 0.76 -5.88
N SER A 65 -11.28 2.09 -5.91
CA SER A 65 -10.33 2.91 -6.69
C SER A 65 -8.90 2.83 -6.17
N HIS A 66 -8.71 2.60 -4.89
CA HIS A 66 -7.37 2.38 -4.31
C HIS A 66 -6.72 1.12 -4.88
N ALA A 67 -7.51 0.06 -5.09
CA ALA A 67 -7.02 -1.16 -5.72
C ALA A 67 -6.45 -0.88 -7.11
N GLN A 68 -7.16 -0.10 -7.92
CA GLN A 68 -6.72 0.22 -9.28
C GLN A 68 -5.40 0.99 -9.26
N LEU A 69 -5.27 1.95 -8.35
CA LEU A 69 -4.05 2.75 -8.20
C LEU A 69 -2.87 1.86 -7.84
N LEU A 70 -3.04 0.96 -6.88
CA LEU A 70 -1.99 0.03 -6.44
C LEU A 70 -1.65 -1.02 -7.50
N ARG A 71 -2.64 -1.53 -8.24
CA ARG A 71 -2.41 -2.46 -9.35
C ARG A 71 -1.56 -1.82 -10.43
N ASN A 72 -1.88 -0.59 -10.80
CA ASN A 72 -1.13 0.15 -11.80
C ASN A 72 0.33 0.34 -11.37
N ASP A 73 0.57 0.69 -10.12
CA ASP A 73 1.92 0.79 -9.55
C ASP A 73 2.70 -0.53 -9.68
N CYS A 74 2.10 -1.63 -9.24
CA CYS A 74 2.74 -2.94 -9.30
C CYS A 74 3.06 -3.36 -10.74
N VAL A 75 2.14 -3.13 -11.66
CA VAL A 75 2.34 -3.48 -13.09
C VAL A 75 3.46 -2.63 -13.70
N GLU A 76 3.50 -1.34 -13.41
CA GLU A 76 4.56 -0.45 -13.88
C GLU A 76 5.94 -0.88 -13.36
N LEU A 77 6.00 -1.41 -12.14
CA LEU A 77 7.24 -1.93 -11.56
C LEU A 77 7.62 -3.31 -12.11
N GLY A 78 6.77 -3.91 -12.93
CA GLY A 78 7.04 -5.19 -13.58
C GLY A 78 6.69 -6.42 -12.74
N MET A 79 5.85 -6.27 -11.72
CA MET A 79 5.37 -7.41 -10.94
C MET A 79 4.27 -8.17 -11.70
N ASP A 80 4.31 -9.48 -11.63
CA ASP A 80 3.23 -10.33 -12.13
C ASP A 80 2.17 -10.48 -11.05
N LEU A 81 0.97 -9.97 -11.31
CA LEU A 81 -0.18 -10.02 -10.41
C LEU A 81 -1.16 -11.16 -10.77
N GLY A 82 -0.75 -12.09 -11.61
CA GLY A 82 -1.63 -13.18 -12.07
C GLY A 82 -2.19 -14.05 -10.95
N CYS A 83 -1.50 -14.13 -9.82
CA CYS A 83 -1.94 -14.89 -8.64
C CYS A 83 -2.49 -14.02 -7.52
N ALA A 84 -2.62 -12.71 -7.72
CA ALA A 84 -3.19 -11.82 -6.72
C ALA A 84 -4.68 -12.12 -6.52
N LEU A 85 -5.15 -11.94 -5.29
CA LEU A 85 -6.54 -12.17 -4.93
C LEU A 85 -7.38 -10.92 -5.16
N ASP A 86 -8.55 -11.11 -5.75
CA ASP A 86 -9.59 -10.10 -5.78
C ASP A 86 -10.61 -10.43 -4.69
N VAL A 87 -10.92 -9.45 -3.83
CA VAL A 87 -11.89 -9.59 -2.75
C VAL A 87 -13.06 -8.65 -3.05
N PRO A 88 -14.12 -9.12 -3.74
CA PRO A 88 -15.27 -8.29 -4.06
C PRO A 88 -15.90 -7.71 -2.80
N GLY A 89 -16.21 -6.42 -2.80
CA GLY A 89 -16.75 -5.74 -1.63
C GLY A 89 -15.74 -5.48 -0.51
N GLY A 90 -14.50 -5.96 -0.66
CA GLY A 90 -13.44 -5.68 0.31
C GLY A 90 -12.89 -4.28 0.15
N ARG A 91 -12.36 -3.74 1.24
CA ARG A 91 -11.61 -2.48 1.22
C ARG A 91 -10.14 -2.77 1.03
N THR A 92 -9.54 -2.16 0.02
CA THR A 92 -8.10 -2.25 -0.21
C THR A 92 -7.35 -1.68 1.01
N SER A 93 -6.26 -2.33 1.39
CA SER A 93 -5.50 -1.97 2.57
C SER A 93 -4.99 -0.53 2.49
N THR A 94 -5.27 0.24 3.53
CA THR A 94 -4.81 1.63 3.66
C THR A 94 -4.17 1.86 5.01
N TYR A 95 -3.19 2.75 5.02
CA TYR A 95 -2.60 3.28 6.24
C TYR A 95 -2.68 4.81 6.19
N LEU A 96 -3.49 5.37 7.06
CA LEU A 96 -3.68 6.82 7.19
C LEU A 96 -2.87 7.31 8.38
N TYR A 97 -2.05 8.32 8.18
CA TYR A 97 -1.34 8.92 9.31
C TYR A 97 -1.23 10.44 9.16
N ILE A 98 -1.23 11.10 10.30
CA ILE A 98 -1.10 12.54 10.42
C ILE A 98 0.22 12.82 11.12
N THR A 99 1.00 13.73 10.56
CA THR A 99 2.23 14.22 11.17
C THR A 99 2.03 15.62 11.75
N ASP A 100 2.99 16.08 12.53
CA ASP A 100 3.10 17.50 12.84
C ASP A 100 3.84 18.23 11.70
N GLU A 101 4.10 19.52 11.90
CA GLU A 101 4.80 20.35 10.91
C GLU A 101 6.26 19.93 10.70
N ARG A 102 6.82 19.15 11.62
CA ARG A 102 8.18 18.60 11.53
C ARG A 102 8.23 17.25 10.82
N GLY A 103 7.06 16.66 10.53
CA GLY A 103 6.97 15.33 9.93
C GLY A 103 6.95 14.19 10.95
N GLU A 104 6.83 14.47 12.24
CA GLU A 104 6.70 13.44 13.27
C GLU A 104 5.26 12.94 13.35
N MET A 105 5.08 11.63 13.29
CA MET A 105 3.74 11.03 13.34
C MET A 105 3.05 11.30 14.67
N GLN A 106 1.81 11.80 14.59
CA GLN A 106 0.97 12.08 15.73
C GLN A 106 -0.15 11.06 15.89
N LEU A 107 -0.65 10.52 14.78
CA LEU A 107 -1.77 9.61 14.78
C LEU A 107 -1.69 8.70 13.56
N GLY A 108 -1.94 7.43 13.73
CA GLY A 108 -2.01 6.46 12.65
C GLY A 108 -3.27 5.61 12.75
N LEU A 109 -3.81 5.23 11.59
CA LEU A 109 -4.97 4.37 11.49
C LEU A 109 -4.75 3.36 10.37
N SER A 110 -4.81 2.08 10.70
CA SER A 110 -4.60 1.00 9.74
C SER A 110 -5.93 0.32 9.41
N ASP A 111 -6.27 0.28 8.14
CA ASP A 111 -7.37 -0.54 7.62
C ASP A 111 -6.76 -1.65 6.77
N THR A 112 -6.41 -2.76 7.41
CA THR A 112 -5.62 -3.84 6.81
C THR A 112 -6.31 -5.21 6.87
N ASP A 113 -7.60 -5.25 7.16
CA ASP A 113 -8.37 -6.50 7.32
C ASP A 113 -8.33 -7.39 6.08
N ILE A 114 -8.25 -6.79 4.89
CA ILE A 114 -8.20 -7.55 3.64
C ILE A 114 -7.01 -8.50 3.58
N SER A 115 -5.92 -8.20 4.30
CA SER A 115 -4.74 -9.07 4.36
C SER A 115 -5.04 -10.44 4.98
N LEU A 116 -6.10 -10.56 5.78
CA LEU A 116 -6.55 -11.84 6.33
C LEU A 116 -6.98 -12.82 5.23
N SER A 117 -7.36 -12.33 4.05
CA SER A 117 -7.70 -13.18 2.91
C SER A 117 -6.53 -14.06 2.47
N LEU A 118 -5.30 -13.66 2.76
CA LEU A 118 -4.11 -14.41 2.39
C LEU A 118 -3.92 -15.70 3.17
N ILE A 119 -4.51 -15.83 4.35
CA ILE A 119 -4.43 -17.07 5.15
C ILE A 119 -5.30 -18.20 4.61
N HIS A 120 -6.18 -17.91 3.68
CA HIS A 120 -7.08 -18.89 3.07
C HIS A 120 -6.61 -19.36 1.69
N ILE A 121 -5.38 -19.06 1.33
CA ILE A 121 -4.80 -19.46 0.04
C ILE A 121 -4.42 -20.95 0.02
#